data_5c54ff7e49b35a3373c599b340feacfc
#
_entry.id   5c54ff7e49b35a3373c599b340feacfc
#
_cell.length_a   1.000
_cell.length_b   1.000
_cell.length_c   1.000
_cell.angle_alpha   90.00
_cell.angle_beta   90.00
_cell.angle_gamma   90.00
#
_symmetry.space_group_name_H-M   'P 1'
#
loop_
_entity.id
_entity.type
_entity.pdbx_description
1 polymer ?
#
loop_
_entity_poly.entity_id
_entity_poly.type
_entity_poly.pdbx_seq_one_letter_code
_entity_poly.pdbx_strand_id
1 'polypeptide(L)'
;MRIAIPPVADTYEMTASKTNKIMERLLRSVASTGARHWSRVGLPVAFGAFALTTLATFAGLTITANAAEPSNEILIGLVTKTEVNPYFVKLRQAATAEAEKHGAKLLARFGKFDGDNDGQVAAIENFISAGVKGILITPSNSTGILGAVKKARDKGILVIGLDTATDPADAVDATLATDNFQAGVLQGQYARKALGDKTPKLAMLDGAPGGTVDVQRHDGFLKGFGIKEGDPAIVGKQNTHGALDEGQTAMENLLTAHPDINVVYTINEPAAEGAYAAIKKAGKQKDIVLTSIDGGRLGVQYVKDGKIAATVMQFPKKMAARGVDYVVDFVKTGKKPSGFIDTGAELITDKPFSDLPSKDTKFGIENCWG
;
A
#
# COMPACT_ATOMS: atom_id res chain seq x y z
N MET A 1 13.77 4.10 53.85
CA MET A 1 14.78 4.87 53.05
C MET A 1 14.08 5.17 51.72
N ARG A 2 13.52 6.38 51.55
CA ARG A 2 12.79 6.79 50.32
C ARG A 2 13.81 7.46 49.41
N ILE A 3 13.99 6.91 48.22
CA ILE A 3 14.81 7.50 47.15
C ILE A 3 13.89 8.39 46.32
N ALA A 4 14.18 9.69 46.29
CA ALA A 4 13.45 10.67 45.48
C ALA A 4 13.99 10.64 44.03
N ILE A 5 13.07 10.59 43.06
CA ILE A 5 13.35 10.69 41.62
C ILE A 5 13.16 12.18 41.26
N PRO A 6 14.12 12.85 40.59
CA PRO A 6 13.94 14.22 40.13
C PRO A 6 13.09 14.30 38.87
N PRO A 7 12.38 15.42 38.59
CA PRO A 7 11.48 15.56 37.44
C PRO A 7 12.27 15.76 36.14
N VAL A 8 11.85 15.03 35.08
CA VAL A 8 12.36 15.14 33.71
C VAL A 8 11.57 16.25 32.98
N ALA A 9 12.02 17.49 33.12
CA ALA A 9 11.40 18.63 32.43
C ALA A 9 12.35 19.59 31.70
N ASP A 10 13.69 19.47 31.84
CA ASP A 10 14.61 20.53 31.36
C ASP A 10 15.45 20.23 30.11
N THR A 11 15.24 19.10 29.44
CA THR A 11 16.05 18.74 28.26
C THR A 11 15.41 19.09 26.90
N TYR A 12 14.15 19.47 26.84
CA TYR A 12 13.47 19.79 25.57
C TYR A 12 13.55 21.25 25.14
N GLU A 13 13.75 22.19 26.07
CA GLU A 13 13.85 23.62 25.70
C GLU A 13 15.22 24.04 25.16
N MET A 14 16.30 23.33 25.51
CA MET A 14 17.67 23.70 25.06
C MET A 14 17.97 23.32 23.59
N THR A 15 17.23 22.39 22.97
CA THR A 15 17.43 21.99 21.57
C THR A 15 16.72 22.92 20.59
N ALA A 16 15.57 23.45 20.94
CA ALA A 16 14.80 24.38 20.08
C ALA A 16 15.51 25.76 19.93
N SER A 17 16.20 26.24 20.96
CA SER A 17 16.91 27.52 20.91
C SER A 17 18.16 27.51 20.02
N LYS A 18 18.85 26.37 19.91
CA LYS A 18 20.04 26.25 19.06
C LYS A 18 19.66 26.14 17.56
N THR A 19 18.55 25.50 17.25
CA THR A 19 18.09 25.33 15.85
C THR A 19 17.60 26.66 15.26
N ASN A 20 16.93 27.49 16.03
CA ASN A 20 16.48 28.83 15.60
C ASN A 20 17.64 29.78 15.30
N LYS A 21 18.73 29.74 16.07
CA LYS A 21 19.92 30.59 15.81
C LYS A 21 20.69 30.18 14.56
N ILE A 22 20.66 28.91 14.16
CA ILE A 22 21.30 28.44 12.92
C ILE A 22 20.46 28.87 11.70
N MET A 23 19.13 28.80 11.80
CA MET A 23 18.23 29.22 10.71
C MET A 23 18.33 30.74 10.45
N GLU A 24 18.40 31.58 11.49
CA GLU A 24 18.59 33.02 11.32
C GLU A 24 19.95 33.39 10.68
N ARG A 25 21.01 32.65 10.97
CA ARG A 25 22.32 32.85 10.32
C ARG A 25 22.31 32.50 8.84
N LEU A 26 21.60 31.45 8.44
CA LEU A 26 21.46 31.06 7.02
C LEU A 26 20.63 32.07 6.23
N LEU A 27 19.56 32.61 6.81
CA LEU A 27 18.74 33.65 6.17
C LEU A 27 19.48 34.98 5.98
N ARG A 28 20.39 35.36 6.86
CA ARG A 28 21.23 36.57 6.72
C ARG A 28 22.34 36.41 5.67
N SER A 29 22.80 35.20 5.41
CA SER A 29 23.83 34.92 4.39
C SER A 29 23.30 35.03 2.95
N VAL A 30 22.02 34.75 2.71
CA VAL A 30 21.40 34.84 1.37
C VAL A 30 21.04 36.28 1.01
N ALA A 31 20.83 37.16 1.98
CA ALA A 31 20.47 38.58 1.74
C ALA A 31 21.67 39.49 1.38
N SER A 32 22.92 39.03 1.55
CA SER A 32 24.12 39.88 1.37
C SER A 32 24.84 39.71 0.03
N THR A 33 24.38 38.83 -0.87
CA THR A 33 25.04 38.54 -2.16
C THR A 33 24.33 39.11 -3.39
N GLY A 34 23.22 39.87 -3.24
CA GLY A 34 22.36 40.34 -4.34
C GLY A 34 22.44 41.82 -4.70
N ALA A 35 23.36 42.60 -4.13
CA ALA A 35 23.35 44.05 -4.37
C ALA A 35 24.77 44.63 -4.64
N ARG A 36 25.39 44.28 -5.73
CA ARG A 36 26.50 45.09 -6.32
C ARG A 36 26.66 44.69 -7.77
N HIS A 37 26.12 45.48 -8.68
CA HIS A 37 26.68 45.88 -10.00
C HIS A 37 25.56 46.39 -10.91
N TRP A 38 25.21 47.65 -10.76
CA TRP A 38 24.63 48.43 -11.86
C TRP A 38 24.77 49.89 -11.53
N SER A 39 25.91 50.50 -11.92
CA SER A 39 25.99 51.94 -12.08
C SER A 39 27.07 52.27 -13.11
N ARG A 40 26.72 53.14 -14.06
CA ARG A 40 27.48 53.91 -14.99
C ARG A 40 27.75 53.31 -16.39
N VAL A 41 26.86 53.66 -17.33
CA VAL A 41 27.27 54.19 -18.65
C VAL A 41 26.25 55.27 -19.02
N GLY A 42 26.72 56.51 -19.08
CA GLY A 42 25.99 57.66 -19.58
C GLY A 42 26.08 57.74 -21.09
N LEU A 43 24.98 58.13 -21.73
CA LEU A 43 24.95 58.46 -23.17
C LEU A 43 24.49 59.92 -23.34
N PRO A 44 25.12 60.69 -24.21
CA PRO A 44 24.65 62.04 -24.57
C PRO A 44 23.60 61.98 -25.68
N VAL A 45 22.61 62.85 -25.51
CA VAL A 45 21.56 63.14 -26.49
C VAL A 45 22.12 63.96 -27.66
N ALA A 46 21.87 63.52 -28.88
CA ALA A 46 22.01 64.37 -30.08
C ALA A 46 20.71 64.21 -30.91
N PHE A 47 20.04 65.38 -31.11
CA PHE A 47 18.91 65.55 -32.00
C PHE A 47 19.36 65.53 -33.43
N GLY A 48 18.71 64.77 -34.30
CA GLY A 48 18.86 64.84 -35.73
C GLY A 48 17.63 64.29 -36.43
N ALA A 49 16.77 65.17 -36.91
CA ALA A 49 15.61 64.87 -37.73
C ALA A 49 16.06 64.43 -39.13
N PHE A 50 15.64 63.26 -39.56
CA PHE A 50 15.58 62.94 -41.01
C PHE A 50 14.35 62.01 -41.24
N ALA A 51 13.38 62.58 -41.96
CA ALA A 51 12.27 61.86 -42.50
C ALA A 51 12.70 61.06 -43.73
N LEU A 52 12.57 59.76 -43.73
CA LEU A 52 12.55 58.95 -44.96
C LEU A 52 11.53 57.82 -44.79
N THR A 53 10.53 57.95 -45.63
CA THR A 53 9.51 56.92 -45.86
C THR A 53 10.14 55.65 -46.44
N THR A 54 10.04 54.56 -45.68
CA THR A 54 10.19 53.20 -46.24
C THR A 54 8.97 52.36 -45.88
N LEU A 55 8.26 52.01 -46.94
CA LEU A 55 7.19 51.02 -46.93
C LEU A 55 7.80 49.67 -46.56
N ALA A 56 7.66 49.24 -45.29
CA ALA A 56 8.03 47.89 -44.87
C ALA A 56 6.79 47.01 -44.94
N THR A 57 6.78 46.14 -45.93
CA THR A 57 5.84 45.00 -46.03
C THR A 57 6.00 44.13 -44.80
N PHE A 58 5.03 44.22 -43.86
CA PHE A 58 4.87 43.24 -42.78
C PHE A 58 4.38 41.94 -43.41
N ALA A 59 5.31 41.03 -43.74
CA ALA A 59 4.98 39.62 -43.94
C ALA A 59 4.55 39.09 -42.58
N GLY A 60 3.21 38.91 -42.39
CA GLY A 60 2.64 38.32 -41.20
C GLY A 60 3.15 36.90 -41.00
N LEU A 61 4.12 36.72 -40.11
CA LEU A 61 4.33 35.40 -39.50
C LEU A 61 3.12 35.10 -38.61
N THR A 62 2.12 34.43 -39.15
CA THR A 62 1.14 33.75 -38.37
C THR A 62 1.85 32.59 -37.61
N ILE A 63 2.24 32.84 -36.38
CA ILE A 63 2.57 31.76 -35.44
C ILE A 63 1.25 31.01 -35.22
N THR A 64 1.01 29.96 -36.01
CA THR A 64 0.01 28.97 -35.67
C THR A 64 0.48 28.35 -34.35
N ALA A 65 -0.06 28.84 -33.23
CA ALA A 65 -0.03 28.08 -31.99
C ALA A 65 -0.72 26.75 -32.30
N ASN A 66 0.10 25.72 -32.53
CA ASN A 66 -0.40 24.35 -32.51
C ASN A 66 -0.95 24.14 -31.09
N ALA A 67 -2.25 24.43 -30.89
CA ALA A 67 -2.97 23.90 -29.76
C ALA A 67 -2.79 22.37 -29.89
N ALA A 68 -2.00 21.80 -29.00
CA ALA A 68 -1.90 20.34 -28.90
C ALA A 68 -3.34 19.82 -28.84
N GLU A 69 -3.72 19.04 -29.84
CA GLU A 69 -4.99 18.31 -29.81
C GLU A 69 -5.11 17.66 -28.44
N PRO A 70 -6.26 17.74 -27.76
CA PRO A 70 -6.44 17.05 -26.49
C PRO A 70 -6.12 15.60 -26.73
N SER A 71 -5.02 15.13 -26.15
CA SER A 71 -4.63 13.73 -26.30
C SER A 71 -5.81 12.90 -25.82
N ASN A 72 -6.36 12.05 -26.69
CA ASN A 72 -7.44 11.10 -26.40
C ASN A 72 -6.93 9.98 -25.45
N GLU A 73 -5.79 10.23 -24.80
CA GLU A 73 -5.12 9.28 -23.91
C GLU A 73 -5.95 9.06 -22.66
N ILE A 74 -6.28 7.81 -22.39
CA ILE A 74 -7.00 7.43 -21.17
C ILE A 74 -6.03 7.51 -20.00
N LEU A 75 -6.22 8.48 -19.08
CA LEU A 75 -5.48 8.55 -17.83
C LEU A 75 -6.18 7.73 -16.75
N ILE A 76 -5.42 6.86 -16.08
CA ILE A 76 -5.89 6.02 -14.97
C ILE A 76 -5.06 6.33 -13.75
N GLY A 77 -5.70 6.62 -12.60
CA GLY A 77 -5.02 6.75 -11.30
C GLY A 77 -4.92 5.39 -10.60
N LEU A 78 -3.80 5.10 -10.00
CA LEU A 78 -3.65 3.97 -9.07
C LEU A 78 -3.04 4.48 -7.76
N VAL A 79 -3.69 4.23 -6.63
CA VAL A 79 -3.11 4.47 -5.32
C VAL A 79 -3.10 3.19 -4.49
N THR A 80 -1.89 2.78 -4.06
CA THR A 80 -1.66 1.60 -3.22
C THR A 80 -1.35 1.99 -1.79
N LYS A 81 -1.35 1.04 -0.86
CA LYS A 81 -1.05 1.30 0.55
C LYS A 81 0.41 1.71 0.75
N THR A 82 1.35 1.00 0.13
CA THR A 82 2.81 1.31 0.18
C THR A 82 3.48 1.02 -1.15
N GLU A 83 4.74 1.46 -1.31
CA GLU A 83 5.58 1.07 -2.43
C GLU A 83 6.61 -0.03 -2.11
N VAL A 84 6.76 -0.38 -0.82
CA VAL A 84 7.80 -1.33 -0.36
C VAL A 84 7.28 -2.75 -0.22
N ASN A 85 5.99 -2.94 0.07
CA ASN A 85 5.40 -4.28 0.12
C ASN A 85 5.36 -4.89 -1.28
N PRO A 86 5.98 -6.06 -1.50
CA PRO A 86 6.07 -6.71 -2.82
C PRO A 86 4.71 -6.94 -3.49
N TYR A 87 3.65 -7.16 -2.71
CA TYR A 87 2.29 -7.33 -3.21
C TYR A 87 1.81 -6.09 -3.99
N PHE A 88 1.94 -4.89 -3.40
CA PHE A 88 1.54 -3.64 -4.05
C PHE A 88 2.49 -3.24 -5.19
N VAL A 89 3.77 -3.57 -5.09
CA VAL A 89 4.73 -3.42 -6.21
C VAL A 89 4.25 -4.23 -7.41
N LYS A 90 3.85 -5.48 -7.19
CA LYS A 90 3.37 -6.34 -8.27
C LYS A 90 2.04 -5.89 -8.85
N LEU A 91 1.12 -5.46 -8.00
CA LEU A 91 -0.18 -4.91 -8.41
C LEU A 91 0.03 -3.69 -9.32
N ARG A 92 0.92 -2.76 -8.94
CA ARG A 92 1.29 -1.59 -9.75
C ARG A 92 1.91 -1.99 -11.09
N GLN A 93 2.87 -2.91 -11.09
CA GLN A 93 3.51 -3.41 -12.33
C GLN A 93 2.48 -4.01 -13.29
N ALA A 94 1.55 -4.81 -12.77
CA ALA A 94 0.51 -5.43 -13.58
C ALA A 94 -0.48 -4.40 -14.14
N ALA A 95 -0.88 -3.40 -13.33
CA ALA A 95 -1.73 -2.30 -13.79
C ALA A 95 -1.05 -1.46 -14.86
N THR A 96 0.26 -1.17 -14.71
CA THR A 96 1.03 -0.43 -15.73
C THR A 96 1.07 -1.19 -17.05
N ALA A 97 1.45 -2.48 -17.00
CA ALA A 97 1.53 -3.29 -18.20
C ALA A 97 0.18 -3.44 -18.91
N GLU A 98 -0.92 -3.54 -18.16
CA GLU A 98 -2.26 -3.63 -18.74
C GLU A 98 -2.71 -2.29 -19.35
N ALA A 99 -2.44 -1.17 -18.69
CA ALA A 99 -2.73 0.16 -19.22
C ALA A 99 -1.97 0.40 -20.56
N GLU A 100 -0.70 0.02 -20.64
CA GLU A 100 0.11 0.11 -21.86
C GLU A 100 -0.47 -0.69 -23.02
N LYS A 101 -0.99 -1.91 -22.79
CA LYS A 101 -1.66 -2.72 -23.82
C LYS A 101 -2.88 -2.02 -24.41
N HIS A 102 -3.57 -1.21 -23.63
CA HIS A 102 -4.72 -0.43 -24.06
C HIS A 102 -4.38 0.96 -24.61
N GLY A 103 -3.10 1.34 -24.66
CA GLY A 103 -2.67 2.69 -25.01
C GLY A 103 -3.11 3.74 -23.97
N ALA A 104 -3.35 3.31 -22.73
CA ALA A 104 -3.69 4.16 -21.61
C ALA A 104 -2.45 4.48 -20.77
N LYS A 105 -2.50 5.57 -20.01
CA LYS A 105 -1.43 5.98 -19.10
C LYS A 105 -1.83 5.79 -17.65
N LEU A 106 -0.98 5.12 -16.88
CA LEU A 106 -1.17 4.94 -15.46
C LEU A 106 -0.40 6.00 -14.66
N LEU A 107 -1.10 6.71 -13.78
CA LEU A 107 -0.51 7.60 -12.77
C LEU A 107 -0.52 6.86 -11.43
N ALA A 108 0.62 6.36 -10.98
CA ALA A 108 0.74 5.65 -9.73
C ALA A 108 1.12 6.57 -8.56
N ARG A 109 0.48 6.34 -7.41
CA ARG A 109 0.79 6.94 -6.10
C ARG A 109 0.68 5.85 -5.03
N PHE A 110 1.21 6.12 -3.85
CA PHE A 110 1.18 5.20 -2.72
C PHE A 110 1.17 5.98 -1.40
N GLY A 111 0.66 5.37 -0.35
CA GLY A 111 0.85 5.83 1.02
C GLY A 111 2.27 5.57 1.52
N LYS A 112 2.71 6.27 2.51
CA LYS A 112 4.04 6.13 3.12
C LYS A 112 4.18 4.81 3.89
N PHE A 113 3.07 4.34 4.48
CA PHE A 113 2.95 3.09 5.22
C PHE A 113 1.51 2.58 5.12
N ASP A 114 1.26 1.31 5.47
CA ASP A 114 -0.11 0.80 5.55
C ASP A 114 -0.84 1.47 6.74
N GLY A 115 -1.90 2.23 6.42
CA GLY A 115 -2.59 3.12 7.36
C GLY A 115 -2.48 4.61 6.99
N ASP A 116 -1.62 5.03 6.04
CA ASP A 116 -1.51 6.42 5.58
C ASP A 116 -2.72 6.84 4.74
N ASN A 117 -3.85 7.06 5.41
CA ASN A 117 -5.08 7.50 4.76
C ASN A 117 -4.94 8.91 4.15
N ASP A 118 -4.26 9.82 4.83
CA ASP A 118 -4.13 11.21 4.36
C ASP A 118 -3.32 11.29 3.07
N GLY A 119 -2.26 10.50 2.95
CA GLY A 119 -1.49 10.37 1.71
C GLY A 119 -2.34 9.84 0.55
N GLN A 120 -3.23 8.89 0.82
CA GLN A 120 -4.15 8.36 -0.20
C GLN A 120 -5.24 9.37 -0.59
N VAL A 121 -5.80 10.13 0.37
CA VAL A 121 -6.74 11.22 0.09
C VAL A 121 -6.11 12.26 -0.83
N ALA A 122 -4.89 12.72 -0.51
CA ALA A 122 -4.15 13.67 -1.34
C ALA A 122 -3.88 13.12 -2.75
N ALA A 123 -3.57 11.83 -2.88
CA ALA A 123 -3.37 11.18 -4.17
C ALA A 123 -4.64 11.19 -5.03
N ILE A 124 -5.81 10.89 -4.44
CA ILE A 124 -7.10 10.96 -5.14
C ILE A 124 -7.41 12.38 -5.61
N GLU A 125 -7.18 13.40 -4.77
CA GLU A 125 -7.39 14.80 -5.13
C GLU A 125 -6.49 15.22 -6.30
N ASN A 126 -5.24 14.77 -6.32
CA ASN A 126 -4.33 14.97 -7.44
C ASN A 126 -4.82 14.28 -8.72
N PHE A 127 -5.37 13.06 -8.62
CA PHE A 127 -5.95 12.35 -9.78
C PHE A 127 -7.18 13.06 -10.33
N ILE A 128 -8.06 13.57 -9.46
CA ILE A 128 -9.21 14.40 -9.88
C ILE A 128 -8.73 15.63 -10.66
N SER A 129 -7.72 16.33 -10.13
CA SER A 129 -7.14 17.52 -10.76
C SER A 129 -6.45 17.20 -12.09
N ALA A 130 -5.84 16.02 -12.22
CA ALA A 130 -5.22 15.54 -13.46
C ALA A 130 -6.24 15.08 -14.53
N GLY A 131 -7.53 14.97 -14.18
CA GLY A 131 -8.59 14.57 -15.11
C GLY A 131 -8.57 13.09 -15.48
N VAL A 132 -8.15 12.21 -14.57
CA VAL A 132 -8.19 10.76 -14.79
C VAL A 132 -9.61 10.29 -15.08
N LYS A 133 -9.75 9.21 -15.86
CA LYS A 133 -11.04 8.62 -16.21
C LYS A 133 -11.50 7.56 -15.22
N GLY A 134 -10.55 6.95 -14.53
CA GLY A 134 -10.81 5.99 -13.46
C GLY A 134 -9.72 6.01 -12.41
N ILE A 135 -10.06 5.60 -11.19
CA ILE A 135 -9.15 5.44 -10.06
C ILE A 135 -9.24 4.01 -9.56
N LEU A 136 -8.09 3.35 -9.49
CA LEU A 136 -7.89 2.06 -8.84
C LEU A 136 -7.30 2.35 -7.46
N ILE A 137 -7.93 1.86 -6.39
CA ILE A 137 -7.50 2.14 -5.02
C ILE A 137 -7.44 0.90 -4.16
N THR A 138 -6.34 0.74 -3.39
CA THR A 138 -6.26 -0.19 -2.26
C THR A 138 -6.37 0.62 -0.96
N PRO A 139 -7.56 0.79 -0.36
CA PRO A 139 -7.71 1.64 0.81
C PRO A 139 -6.85 1.20 2.00
N SER A 140 -6.10 2.13 2.59
CA SER A 140 -5.43 1.91 3.89
C SER A 140 -6.44 2.00 5.05
N ASN A 141 -7.47 2.84 4.90
CA ASN A 141 -8.59 2.93 5.83
C ASN A 141 -9.90 2.89 5.05
N SER A 142 -10.71 1.86 5.29
CA SER A 142 -11.92 1.57 4.50
C SER A 142 -13.03 2.60 4.67
N THR A 143 -13.08 3.34 5.78
CA THR A 143 -14.04 4.42 6.05
C THR A 143 -13.42 5.81 5.84
N GLY A 144 -12.16 6.00 6.23
CA GLY A 144 -11.47 7.29 6.13
C GLY A 144 -11.31 7.81 4.69
N ILE A 145 -11.30 6.91 3.70
CA ILE A 145 -11.15 7.26 2.29
C ILE A 145 -12.45 7.73 1.62
N LEU A 146 -13.62 7.51 2.24
CA LEU A 146 -14.94 7.69 1.61
C LEU A 146 -15.17 9.10 1.08
N GLY A 147 -14.72 10.13 1.78
CA GLY A 147 -14.86 11.52 1.35
C GLY A 147 -14.19 11.81 0.01
N ALA A 148 -12.96 11.30 -0.16
CA ALA A 148 -12.21 11.47 -1.40
C ALA A 148 -12.80 10.62 -2.55
N VAL A 149 -13.22 9.39 -2.26
CA VAL A 149 -13.92 8.51 -3.21
C VAL A 149 -15.19 9.17 -3.72
N LYS A 150 -16.02 9.71 -2.81
CA LYS A 150 -17.23 10.43 -3.19
C LYS A 150 -16.94 11.62 -4.12
N LYS A 151 -15.94 12.45 -3.78
CA LYS A 151 -15.51 13.58 -4.63
C LYS A 151 -15.14 13.11 -6.05
N ALA A 152 -14.41 12.01 -6.18
CA ALA A 152 -14.03 11.45 -7.49
C ALA A 152 -15.27 11.00 -8.28
N ARG A 153 -16.17 10.24 -7.64
CA ARG A 153 -17.41 9.76 -8.28
C ARG A 153 -18.36 10.90 -8.68
N ASP A 154 -18.48 11.96 -7.87
CA ASP A 154 -19.27 13.16 -8.19
C ASP A 154 -18.73 13.91 -9.43
N LYS A 155 -17.44 13.73 -9.77
CA LYS A 155 -16.81 14.21 -11.01
C LYS A 155 -16.96 13.26 -12.20
N GLY A 156 -17.70 12.16 -12.05
CA GLY A 156 -17.91 11.16 -13.09
C GLY A 156 -16.71 10.22 -13.30
N ILE A 157 -15.74 10.21 -12.38
CA ILE A 157 -14.59 9.30 -12.41
C ILE A 157 -15.04 7.92 -11.90
N LEU A 158 -14.72 6.87 -12.62
CA LEU A 158 -14.96 5.49 -12.16
C LEU A 158 -14.00 5.16 -11.03
N VAL A 159 -14.50 4.62 -9.90
CA VAL A 159 -13.65 4.24 -8.77
C VAL A 159 -13.78 2.74 -8.50
N ILE A 160 -12.66 2.03 -8.59
CA ILE A 160 -12.57 0.57 -8.37
C ILE A 160 -11.69 0.31 -7.14
N GLY A 161 -12.27 -0.38 -6.16
CA GLY A 161 -11.50 -0.95 -5.05
C GLY A 161 -10.69 -2.15 -5.51
N LEU A 162 -9.42 -2.22 -5.14
CA LEU A 162 -8.56 -3.37 -5.35
C LEU A 162 -8.10 -3.91 -3.99
N ASP A 163 -8.08 -5.25 -3.82
CA ASP A 163 -7.56 -5.92 -2.63
C ASP A 163 -8.36 -5.66 -1.35
N THR A 164 -8.59 -4.40 -1.01
CA THR A 164 -9.28 -3.95 0.21
C THR A 164 -10.58 -3.27 -0.16
N ALA A 165 -11.70 -3.72 0.39
CA ALA A 165 -13.00 -3.09 0.21
C ALA A 165 -13.13 -1.81 1.04
N THR A 166 -13.95 -0.89 0.57
CA THR A 166 -14.47 0.23 1.39
C THR A 166 -15.54 -0.27 2.36
N ASP A 167 -15.83 0.51 3.39
CA ASP A 167 -16.96 0.29 4.29
C ASP A 167 -17.79 1.59 4.38
N PRO A 168 -19.01 1.62 3.79
CA PRO A 168 -19.71 0.54 3.11
C PRO A 168 -19.08 0.13 1.76
N ALA A 169 -19.31 -1.11 1.34
CA ALA A 169 -18.70 -1.71 0.14
C ALA A 169 -19.15 -1.05 -1.18
N ASP A 170 -20.31 -0.44 -1.22
CA ASP A 170 -20.90 0.26 -2.38
C ASP A 170 -20.43 1.72 -2.53
N ALA A 171 -19.54 2.19 -1.67
CA ALA A 171 -18.91 3.50 -1.82
C ALA A 171 -18.08 3.62 -3.09
N VAL A 172 -17.52 2.51 -3.59
CA VAL A 172 -16.87 2.39 -4.92
C VAL A 172 -17.82 1.78 -5.94
N ASP A 173 -17.50 1.85 -7.24
CA ASP A 173 -18.33 1.28 -8.30
C ASP A 173 -18.24 -0.25 -8.31
N ALA A 174 -17.06 -0.82 -8.07
CA ALA A 174 -16.84 -2.27 -7.86
C ALA A 174 -15.60 -2.50 -7.01
N THR A 175 -15.48 -3.69 -6.41
CA THR A 175 -14.28 -4.14 -5.70
C THR A 175 -13.79 -5.46 -6.30
N LEU A 176 -12.50 -5.51 -6.65
CA LEU A 176 -11.78 -6.70 -7.09
C LEU A 176 -10.82 -7.12 -5.95
N ALA A 177 -11.11 -8.20 -5.27
CA ALA A 177 -10.32 -8.65 -4.14
C ALA A 177 -10.37 -10.16 -3.96
N THR A 178 -9.48 -10.70 -3.16
CA THR A 178 -9.63 -12.03 -2.57
C THR A 178 -10.78 -12.00 -1.56
N ASP A 179 -11.54 -13.07 -1.43
CA ASP A 179 -12.36 -13.30 -0.24
C ASP A 179 -11.43 -13.47 0.97
N ASN A 180 -11.14 -12.35 1.63
CA ASN A 180 -10.17 -12.29 2.72
C ASN A 180 -10.65 -13.04 3.97
N PHE A 181 -11.97 -13.14 4.19
CA PHE A 181 -12.50 -13.95 5.27
C PHE A 181 -12.24 -15.44 5.00
N GLN A 182 -12.54 -15.91 3.79
CA GLN A 182 -12.28 -17.30 3.40
C GLN A 182 -10.78 -17.62 3.38
N ALA A 183 -9.93 -16.68 2.95
CA ALA A 183 -8.47 -16.83 3.03
C ALA A 183 -7.99 -17.01 4.48
N GLY A 184 -8.53 -16.21 5.41
CA GLY A 184 -8.29 -16.40 6.84
C GLY A 184 -8.79 -17.75 7.35
N VAL A 185 -9.97 -18.20 6.92
CA VAL A 185 -10.51 -19.53 7.30
C VAL A 185 -9.57 -20.64 6.84
N LEU A 186 -9.08 -20.63 5.61
CA LEU A 186 -8.11 -21.61 5.10
C LEU A 186 -6.81 -21.62 5.91
N GLN A 187 -6.28 -20.44 6.22
CA GLN A 187 -5.09 -20.28 7.04
C GLN A 187 -5.29 -20.85 8.44
N GLY A 188 -6.43 -20.53 9.10
CA GLY A 188 -6.76 -21.01 10.44
C GLY A 188 -6.99 -22.51 10.50
N GLN A 189 -7.73 -23.07 9.53
CA GLN A 189 -7.95 -24.54 9.44
C GLN A 189 -6.61 -25.27 9.29
N TYR A 190 -5.73 -24.77 8.44
CA TYR A 190 -4.40 -25.37 8.29
C TYR A 190 -3.60 -25.28 9.58
N ALA A 191 -3.55 -24.11 10.21
CA ALA A 191 -2.80 -23.91 11.45
C ALA A 191 -3.29 -24.84 12.59
N ARG A 192 -4.61 -25.02 12.71
CA ARG A 192 -5.21 -25.92 13.70
C ARG A 192 -4.81 -27.37 13.46
N LYS A 193 -4.87 -27.83 12.21
CA LYS A 193 -4.48 -29.20 11.83
C LYS A 193 -2.98 -29.44 12.03
N ALA A 194 -2.14 -28.48 11.62
CA ALA A 194 -0.69 -28.57 11.75
C ALA A 194 -0.21 -28.56 13.20
N LEU A 195 -0.97 -27.92 14.11
CA LEU A 195 -0.70 -27.94 15.55
C LEU A 195 -0.94 -29.32 16.16
N GLY A 196 -1.87 -30.12 15.61
CA GLY A 196 -2.25 -31.44 16.13
C GLY A 196 -2.91 -31.35 17.50
N ASP A 197 -2.59 -32.29 18.40
CA ASP A 197 -3.23 -32.41 19.73
C ASP A 197 -2.65 -31.46 20.79
N LYS A 198 -1.67 -30.62 20.41
CA LYS A 198 -1.09 -29.66 21.36
C LYS A 198 -2.11 -28.60 21.78
N THR A 199 -2.07 -28.21 23.06
CA THR A 199 -2.81 -27.07 23.57
C THR A 199 -2.35 -25.79 22.88
N PRO A 200 -3.23 -25.02 22.21
CA PRO A 200 -2.82 -23.85 21.46
C PRO A 200 -2.36 -22.71 22.37
N LYS A 201 -1.26 -22.08 21.95
CA LYS A 201 -0.72 -20.81 22.47
C LYS A 201 -0.49 -19.90 21.25
N LEU A 202 -1.55 -19.19 20.89
CA LEU A 202 -1.63 -18.44 19.63
C LEU A 202 -1.14 -17.01 19.82
N ALA A 203 -0.19 -16.59 19.00
CA ALA A 203 0.17 -15.20 18.79
C ALA A 203 -0.46 -14.70 17.49
N MET A 204 -1.05 -13.51 17.49
CA MET A 204 -1.64 -12.88 16.31
C MET A 204 -0.87 -11.62 15.93
N LEU A 205 -0.33 -11.62 14.73
CA LEU A 205 0.35 -10.49 14.11
C LEU A 205 -0.58 -9.90 13.06
N ASP A 206 -1.39 -8.94 13.52
CA ASP A 206 -2.41 -8.25 12.74
C ASP A 206 -1.79 -7.16 11.84
N GLY A 207 -2.56 -6.63 10.89
CA GLY A 207 -2.15 -5.58 9.98
C GLY A 207 -2.39 -4.17 10.52
N ALA A 208 -2.80 -3.26 9.64
CA ALA A 208 -3.12 -1.89 9.99
C ALA A 208 -4.58 -1.76 10.42
N PRO A 209 -4.88 -1.13 11.56
CA PRO A 209 -6.26 -0.90 11.98
C PRO A 209 -7.05 -0.05 10.97
N GLY A 210 -8.32 -0.39 10.77
CA GLY A 210 -9.25 0.36 9.92
C GLY A 210 -9.38 -0.15 8.49
N GLY A 211 -8.62 -1.18 8.09
CA GLY A 211 -8.77 -1.89 6.83
C GLY A 211 -9.71 -3.08 6.95
N THR A 212 -10.63 -3.28 6.00
CA THR A 212 -11.51 -4.46 5.98
C THR A 212 -10.75 -5.77 5.82
N VAL A 213 -9.60 -5.77 5.14
CA VAL A 213 -8.73 -6.95 4.98
C VAL A 213 -8.26 -7.45 6.34
N ASP A 214 -7.85 -6.54 7.24
CA ASP A 214 -7.34 -6.89 8.55
C ASP A 214 -8.40 -7.63 9.37
N VAL A 215 -9.59 -7.03 9.48
CA VAL A 215 -10.73 -7.64 10.21
C VAL A 215 -11.11 -8.98 9.60
N GLN A 216 -11.24 -9.07 8.28
CA GLN A 216 -11.68 -10.28 7.61
C GLN A 216 -10.70 -11.44 7.76
N ARG A 217 -9.38 -11.20 7.60
CA ARG A 217 -8.36 -12.25 7.77
C ARG A 217 -8.27 -12.70 9.23
N HIS A 218 -8.31 -11.75 10.16
CA HIS A 218 -8.31 -12.03 11.60
C HIS A 218 -9.49 -12.91 11.99
N ASP A 219 -10.72 -12.46 11.71
CA ASP A 219 -11.95 -13.17 12.06
C ASP A 219 -12.05 -14.53 11.33
N GLY A 220 -11.64 -14.55 10.05
CA GLY A 220 -11.56 -15.77 9.25
C GLY A 220 -10.59 -16.77 9.87
N PHE A 221 -9.40 -16.34 10.28
CA PHE A 221 -8.45 -17.21 10.96
C PHE A 221 -9.00 -17.81 12.24
N LEU A 222 -9.57 -16.98 13.12
CA LEU A 222 -10.18 -17.46 14.36
C LEU A 222 -11.28 -18.49 14.08
N LYS A 223 -12.15 -18.22 13.09
CA LYS A 223 -13.19 -19.13 12.65
C LYS A 223 -12.61 -20.46 12.14
N GLY A 224 -11.60 -20.40 11.28
CA GLY A 224 -10.94 -21.60 10.74
C GLY A 224 -10.19 -22.40 11.80
N PHE A 225 -9.55 -21.72 12.74
CA PHE A 225 -8.85 -22.33 13.86
C PHE A 225 -9.82 -22.95 14.90
N GLY A 226 -11.08 -22.56 14.87
CA GLY A 226 -12.13 -23.10 15.76
C GLY A 226 -12.23 -22.42 17.13
N ILE A 227 -11.80 -21.17 17.22
CA ILE A 227 -11.90 -20.32 18.42
C ILE A 227 -12.59 -18.99 18.08
N LYS A 228 -12.77 -18.14 19.06
CA LYS A 228 -13.34 -16.78 18.91
C LYS A 228 -12.43 -15.75 19.57
N GLU A 229 -12.68 -14.49 19.27
CA GLU A 229 -12.01 -13.37 19.94
C GLU A 229 -12.18 -13.47 21.47
N GLY A 230 -11.07 -13.22 22.19
CA GLY A 230 -11.01 -13.34 23.65
C GLY A 230 -10.86 -14.78 24.17
N ASP A 231 -10.65 -15.77 23.28
CA ASP A 231 -10.33 -17.14 23.71
C ASP A 231 -8.99 -17.17 24.45
N PRO A 232 -8.86 -17.90 25.59
CA PRO A 232 -7.60 -17.98 26.35
C PRO A 232 -6.44 -18.64 25.60
N ALA A 233 -6.70 -19.28 24.45
CA ALA A 233 -5.66 -19.74 23.54
C ALA A 233 -4.90 -18.57 22.88
N ILE A 234 -5.51 -17.40 22.75
CA ILE A 234 -4.86 -16.18 22.23
C ILE A 234 -4.03 -15.57 23.35
N VAL A 235 -2.72 -15.81 23.34
CA VAL A 235 -1.82 -15.34 24.39
C VAL A 235 -1.32 -13.93 24.15
N GLY A 236 -1.37 -13.42 22.89
CA GLY A 236 -1.04 -12.05 22.58
C GLY A 236 -1.36 -11.66 21.15
N LYS A 237 -1.58 -10.34 20.95
CA LYS A 237 -1.86 -9.72 19.65
C LYS A 237 -1.03 -8.45 19.51
N GLN A 238 -0.48 -8.21 18.31
CA GLN A 238 0.20 -6.95 17.98
C GLN A 238 -0.07 -6.59 16.53
N ASN A 239 -0.27 -5.29 16.27
CA ASN A 239 -0.34 -4.75 14.92
C ASN A 239 1.07 -4.64 14.34
N THR A 240 1.20 -4.98 13.07
CA THR A 240 2.48 -4.97 12.35
C THR A 240 2.45 -4.07 11.11
N HIS A 241 1.31 -3.40 10.84
CA HIS A 241 1.06 -2.69 9.58
C HIS A 241 1.44 -3.52 8.34
N GLY A 242 1.48 -4.84 8.48
CA GLY A 242 1.91 -5.76 7.43
C GLY A 242 3.38 -5.58 7.01
N ALA A 243 4.22 -4.99 7.87
CA ALA A 243 5.63 -4.71 7.62
C ALA A 243 6.56 -5.75 8.25
N LEU A 244 7.72 -5.97 7.61
CA LEU A 244 8.69 -6.99 8.04
C LEU A 244 9.31 -6.65 9.40
N ASP A 245 9.79 -5.43 9.56
CA ASP A 245 10.48 -4.96 10.76
C ASP A 245 9.55 -4.90 11.97
N GLU A 246 8.31 -4.46 11.75
CA GLU A 246 7.28 -4.48 12.80
C GLU A 246 6.86 -5.91 13.14
N GLY A 247 6.74 -6.81 12.16
CA GLY A 247 6.49 -8.24 12.36
C GLY A 247 7.60 -8.90 13.19
N GLN A 248 8.86 -8.56 12.96
CA GLN A 248 9.98 -9.04 13.77
C GLN A 248 9.89 -8.52 15.21
N THR A 249 9.70 -7.22 15.39
CA THR A 249 9.61 -6.58 16.70
C THR A 249 8.42 -7.13 17.50
N ALA A 250 7.25 -7.25 16.86
CA ALA A 250 6.06 -7.83 17.47
C ALA A 250 6.31 -9.26 17.97
N MET A 251 6.93 -10.09 17.13
CA MET A 251 7.20 -11.48 17.51
C MET A 251 8.26 -11.60 18.61
N GLU A 252 9.31 -10.77 18.61
CA GLU A 252 10.30 -10.71 19.71
C GLU A 252 9.64 -10.37 21.04
N ASN A 253 8.75 -9.37 21.05
CA ASN A 253 7.98 -8.97 22.24
C ASN A 253 7.07 -10.10 22.73
N LEU A 254 6.32 -10.73 21.82
CA LEU A 254 5.40 -11.82 22.15
C LEU A 254 6.12 -13.05 22.67
N LEU A 255 7.27 -13.43 22.09
CA LEU A 255 8.09 -14.55 22.57
C LEU A 255 8.71 -14.28 23.95
N THR A 256 9.02 -13.02 24.24
CA THR A 256 9.51 -12.61 25.57
C THR A 256 8.43 -12.74 26.63
N ALA A 257 7.20 -12.30 26.32
CA ALA A 257 6.07 -12.37 27.23
C ALA A 257 5.48 -13.79 27.38
N HIS A 258 5.49 -14.56 26.28
CA HIS A 258 4.87 -15.88 26.16
C HIS A 258 5.81 -16.86 25.48
N PRO A 259 6.83 -17.39 26.19
CA PRO A 259 7.84 -18.27 25.60
C PRO A 259 7.28 -19.64 25.16
N ASP A 260 6.04 -19.94 25.51
CA ASP A 260 5.31 -21.18 25.18
C ASP A 260 4.44 -21.07 23.91
N ILE A 261 4.50 -19.94 23.18
CA ILE A 261 3.82 -19.77 21.87
C ILE A 261 4.19 -20.94 20.95
N ASN A 262 3.16 -21.54 20.32
CA ASN A 262 3.32 -22.66 19.41
C ASN A 262 2.52 -22.53 18.09
N VAL A 263 1.71 -21.47 17.95
CA VAL A 263 1.03 -21.10 16.71
C VAL A 263 1.16 -19.59 16.50
N VAL A 264 1.42 -19.19 15.27
CA VAL A 264 1.51 -17.76 14.87
C VAL A 264 0.68 -17.54 13.61
N TYR A 265 -0.30 -16.66 13.75
CA TYR A 265 -1.00 -16.04 12.64
C TYR A 265 -0.24 -14.79 12.20
N THR A 266 -0.10 -14.59 10.90
CA THR A 266 0.35 -13.32 10.34
C THR A 266 -0.59 -12.86 9.24
N ILE A 267 -0.84 -11.55 9.21
CA ILE A 267 -1.71 -10.91 8.22
C ILE A 267 -1.24 -11.11 6.78
N ASN A 268 0.09 -11.16 6.56
CA ASN A 268 0.73 -11.26 5.27
C ASN A 268 2.16 -11.82 5.36
N GLU A 269 2.80 -12.07 4.22
CA GLU A 269 4.14 -12.64 4.12
C GLU A 269 5.26 -11.74 4.65
N PRO A 270 5.29 -10.40 4.45
CA PRO A 270 6.32 -9.58 5.07
C PRO A 270 6.32 -9.66 6.60
N ALA A 271 5.15 -9.62 7.25
CA ALA A 271 5.04 -9.82 8.70
C ALA A 271 5.52 -11.23 9.12
N ALA A 272 5.21 -12.27 8.32
CA ALA A 272 5.69 -13.63 8.56
C ALA A 272 7.20 -13.77 8.42
N GLU A 273 7.82 -13.08 7.48
CA GLU A 273 9.27 -13.05 7.31
C GLU A 273 9.97 -12.48 8.55
N GLY A 274 9.45 -11.34 9.06
CA GLY A 274 9.92 -10.75 10.30
C GLY A 274 9.71 -11.66 11.50
N ALA A 275 8.51 -12.24 11.63
CA ALA A 275 8.19 -13.19 12.70
C ALA A 275 9.12 -14.40 12.68
N TYR A 276 9.41 -14.94 11.49
CA TYR A 276 10.35 -16.08 11.34
C TYR A 276 11.77 -15.71 11.80
N ALA A 277 12.24 -14.49 11.51
CA ALA A 277 13.55 -14.04 11.98
C ALA A 277 13.63 -14.06 13.52
N ALA A 278 12.59 -13.56 14.21
CA ALA A 278 12.49 -13.61 15.67
C ALA A 278 12.40 -15.05 16.21
N ILE A 279 11.58 -15.90 15.59
CA ILE A 279 11.42 -17.32 15.95
C ILE A 279 12.77 -18.05 15.80
N LYS A 280 13.50 -17.79 14.71
CA LYS A 280 14.82 -18.38 14.45
C LYS A 280 15.84 -17.93 15.49
N LYS A 281 15.88 -16.64 15.82
CA LYS A 281 16.76 -16.07 16.87
C LYS A 281 16.50 -16.74 18.24
N ALA A 282 15.24 -17.05 18.52
CA ALA A 282 14.83 -17.75 19.75
C ALA A 282 15.05 -19.27 19.71
N GLY A 283 15.48 -19.86 18.59
CA GLY A 283 15.70 -21.30 18.43
C GLY A 283 14.42 -22.14 18.38
N LYS A 284 13.26 -21.55 18.07
CA LYS A 284 11.93 -22.17 18.18
C LYS A 284 11.31 -22.62 16.84
N GLN A 285 12.10 -22.72 15.77
CA GLN A 285 11.59 -23.01 14.42
C GLN A 285 10.87 -24.35 14.30
N LYS A 286 11.17 -25.31 15.18
CA LYS A 286 10.55 -26.64 15.18
C LYS A 286 9.31 -26.74 16.09
N ASP A 287 9.11 -25.74 16.93
CA ASP A 287 8.06 -25.75 17.97
C ASP A 287 6.82 -24.96 17.55
N ILE A 288 6.97 -24.03 16.60
CA ILE A 288 5.96 -23.05 16.22
C ILE A 288 5.45 -23.33 14.80
N VAL A 289 4.12 -23.43 14.68
CA VAL A 289 3.40 -23.41 13.39
C VAL A 289 3.19 -21.97 12.98
N LEU A 290 3.94 -21.50 11.97
CA LEU A 290 3.81 -20.16 11.39
C LEU A 290 3.04 -20.25 10.08
N THR A 291 1.97 -19.47 9.91
CA THR A 291 1.15 -19.42 8.68
C THR A 291 0.94 -17.99 8.21
N SER A 292 0.70 -17.80 6.92
CA SER A 292 0.58 -16.48 6.32
C SER A 292 -0.39 -16.44 5.12
N ILE A 293 -0.56 -15.26 4.55
CA ILE A 293 -1.30 -15.00 3.32
C ILE A 293 -0.41 -14.16 2.39
N ASP A 294 -0.49 -14.35 1.11
CA ASP A 294 -0.10 -13.61 -0.08
C ASP A 294 0.24 -14.54 -1.25
N GLY A 295 1.04 -15.58 -1.04
CA GLY A 295 1.48 -16.50 -2.10
C GLY A 295 2.42 -15.84 -3.11
N GLY A 296 3.24 -14.89 -2.66
CA GLY A 296 4.35 -14.36 -3.44
C GLY A 296 5.46 -15.39 -3.60
N ARG A 297 6.33 -15.19 -4.59
CA ARG A 297 7.42 -16.14 -4.87
C ARG A 297 8.27 -16.44 -3.61
N LEU A 298 8.58 -15.40 -2.83
CA LEU A 298 9.39 -15.56 -1.61
C LEU A 298 8.62 -16.34 -0.54
N GLY A 299 7.33 -16.05 -0.34
CA GLY A 299 6.51 -16.76 0.63
C GLY A 299 6.32 -18.23 0.28
N VAL A 300 6.07 -18.55 -1.01
CA VAL A 300 6.03 -19.94 -1.49
C VAL A 300 7.37 -20.63 -1.29
N GLN A 301 8.50 -19.93 -1.51
CA GLN A 301 9.83 -20.48 -1.23
C GLN A 301 10.01 -20.72 0.29
N TYR A 302 9.46 -19.86 1.14
CA TYR A 302 9.51 -20.07 2.59
C TYR A 302 8.69 -21.29 3.03
N VAL A 303 7.57 -21.57 2.37
CA VAL A 303 6.83 -22.83 2.58
C VAL A 303 7.69 -24.03 2.18
N LYS A 304 8.30 -23.99 0.99
CA LYS A 304 9.20 -25.04 0.49
C LYS A 304 10.38 -25.30 1.42
N ASP A 305 10.95 -24.25 1.98
CA ASP A 305 12.08 -24.31 2.92
C ASP A 305 11.65 -24.74 4.35
N GLY A 306 10.34 -24.88 4.60
CA GLY A 306 9.79 -25.20 5.92
C GLY A 306 9.88 -24.06 6.94
N LYS A 307 10.08 -22.81 6.48
CA LYS A 307 10.11 -21.61 7.34
C LYS A 307 8.71 -21.15 7.72
N ILE A 308 7.77 -21.25 6.79
CA ILE A 308 6.33 -21.04 6.96
C ILE A 308 5.64 -22.37 6.68
N ALA A 309 4.66 -22.75 7.47
CA ALA A 309 3.98 -24.03 7.32
C ALA A 309 3.01 -24.04 6.13
N ALA A 310 2.39 -22.91 5.86
CA ALA A 310 1.50 -22.67 4.72
C ALA A 310 1.32 -21.18 4.45
N THR A 311 1.00 -20.82 3.19
CA THR A 311 0.55 -19.49 2.81
C THR A 311 -0.71 -19.60 1.95
N VAL A 312 -1.63 -18.62 2.03
CA VAL A 312 -2.80 -18.55 1.17
C VAL A 312 -2.49 -17.57 0.02
N MET A 313 -2.38 -18.11 -1.19
CA MET A 313 -2.03 -17.34 -2.39
C MET A 313 -3.19 -16.46 -2.84
N GLN A 314 -2.89 -15.22 -3.17
CA GLN A 314 -3.74 -14.22 -3.81
C GLN A 314 -3.27 -13.92 -5.23
N PHE A 315 -4.10 -13.20 -6.01
CA PHE A 315 -3.83 -12.95 -7.44
C PHE A 315 -3.81 -11.46 -7.81
N PRO A 316 -2.82 -10.66 -7.34
CA PRO A 316 -2.76 -9.21 -7.58
C PRO A 316 -2.68 -8.84 -9.06
N LYS A 317 -2.05 -9.68 -9.91
CA LYS A 317 -2.00 -9.47 -11.36
C LYS A 317 -3.41 -9.46 -11.97
N LYS A 318 -4.25 -10.42 -11.56
CA LYS A 318 -5.63 -10.55 -12.04
C LYS A 318 -6.49 -9.37 -11.58
N MET A 319 -6.32 -8.93 -10.31
CA MET A 319 -7.01 -7.75 -9.77
C MET A 319 -6.66 -6.50 -10.57
N ALA A 320 -5.37 -6.25 -10.75
CA ALA A 320 -4.86 -5.06 -11.42
C ALA A 320 -5.27 -4.98 -12.89
N ALA A 321 -5.05 -6.05 -13.65
CA ALA A 321 -5.41 -6.10 -15.07
C ALA A 321 -6.92 -5.88 -15.26
N ARG A 322 -7.75 -6.62 -14.50
CA ARG A 322 -9.19 -6.47 -14.59
C ARG A 322 -9.69 -5.07 -14.18
N GLY A 323 -9.03 -4.44 -13.20
CA GLY A 323 -9.33 -3.07 -12.80
C GLY A 323 -9.06 -2.07 -13.93
N VAL A 324 -7.94 -2.21 -14.63
CA VAL A 324 -7.62 -1.40 -15.82
C VAL A 324 -8.63 -1.64 -16.93
N ASP A 325 -8.95 -2.91 -17.25
CA ASP A 325 -9.97 -3.25 -18.25
C ASP A 325 -11.30 -2.54 -17.99
N TYR A 326 -11.76 -2.54 -16.74
CA TYR A 326 -13.01 -1.87 -16.38
C TYR A 326 -12.97 -0.36 -16.60
N VAL A 327 -11.84 0.30 -16.35
CA VAL A 327 -11.71 1.74 -16.64
C VAL A 327 -11.74 1.98 -18.14
N VAL A 328 -11.03 1.19 -18.93
CA VAL A 328 -10.98 1.29 -20.39
C VAL A 328 -12.36 1.03 -21.00
N ASP A 329 -13.06 -0.02 -20.56
CA ASP A 329 -14.41 -0.36 -21.00
C ASP A 329 -15.41 0.75 -20.65
N PHE A 330 -15.30 1.31 -19.44
CA PHE A 330 -16.13 2.45 -19.02
C PHE A 330 -15.95 3.65 -19.94
N VAL A 331 -14.71 4.02 -20.27
CA VAL A 331 -14.43 5.13 -21.20
C VAL A 331 -15.01 4.88 -22.58
N LYS A 332 -14.91 3.64 -23.08
CA LYS A 332 -15.40 3.27 -24.43
C LYS A 332 -16.92 3.13 -24.52
N THR A 333 -17.56 2.63 -23.47
CA THR A 333 -18.96 2.19 -23.52
C THR A 333 -19.90 2.91 -22.56
N GLY A 334 -19.37 3.64 -21.58
CA GLY A 334 -20.14 4.23 -20.47
C GLY A 334 -20.61 3.20 -19.43
N LYS A 335 -20.35 1.90 -19.63
CA LYS A 335 -20.84 0.84 -18.76
C LYS A 335 -19.95 0.72 -17.51
N LYS A 336 -20.56 0.83 -16.33
CA LYS A 336 -19.90 0.67 -15.03
C LYS A 336 -19.97 -0.78 -14.56
N PRO A 337 -18.86 -1.35 -14.02
CA PRO A 337 -18.92 -2.58 -13.24
C PRO A 337 -19.63 -2.33 -11.92
N SER A 338 -20.02 -3.39 -11.19
CA SER A 338 -20.63 -3.28 -9.88
C SER A 338 -20.36 -4.49 -9.01
N GLY A 339 -20.44 -4.30 -7.69
CA GLY A 339 -20.37 -5.35 -6.69
C GLY A 339 -18.95 -5.84 -6.39
N PHE A 340 -18.88 -6.94 -5.64
CA PHE A 340 -17.64 -7.61 -5.26
C PHE A 340 -17.30 -8.72 -6.27
N ILE A 341 -16.08 -8.72 -6.76
CA ILE A 341 -15.55 -9.70 -7.71
C ILE A 341 -14.39 -10.42 -7.03
N ASP A 342 -14.64 -11.65 -6.60
CA ASP A 342 -13.62 -12.51 -6.03
C ASP A 342 -12.58 -12.90 -7.10
N THR A 343 -11.32 -12.68 -6.77
CA THR A 343 -10.19 -13.04 -7.64
C THR A 343 -9.61 -14.40 -7.33
N GLY A 344 -10.07 -15.05 -6.27
CA GLY A 344 -9.70 -16.38 -5.82
C GLY A 344 -8.64 -16.40 -4.74
N ALA A 345 -8.52 -17.55 -4.08
CA ALA A 345 -7.50 -17.87 -3.08
C ALA A 345 -7.12 -19.36 -3.18
N GLU A 346 -5.84 -19.69 -2.98
CA GLU A 346 -5.33 -21.06 -2.96
C GLU A 346 -4.40 -21.29 -1.77
N LEU A 347 -4.69 -22.30 -0.95
CA LEU A 347 -3.81 -22.71 0.13
C LEU A 347 -2.59 -23.43 -0.42
N ILE A 348 -1.38 -22.96 -0.10
CA ILE A 348 -0.12 -23.52 -0.56
C ILE A 348 0.64 -24.17 0.61
N THR A 349 0.94 -25.45 0.46
CA THR A 349 1.70 -26.23 1.45
C THR A 349 2.25 -27.53 0.83
N ASP A 350 3.41 -28.00 1.28
CA ASP A 350 3.96 -29.33 0.95
C ASP A 350 3.59 -30.40 2.00
N LYS A 351 2.75 -30.02 2.99
CA LYS A 351 2.23 -30.95 4.01
C LYS A 351 0.70 -30.91 4.01
N PRO A 352 0.05 -31.46 2.95
CA PRO A 352 -1.39 -31.38 2.79
C PRO A 352 -2.13 -32.25 3.82
N PHE A 353 -3.35 -31.87 4.13
CA PHE A 353 -4.33 -32.69 4.86
C PHE A 353 -5.42 -33.12 3.88
N SER A 354 -5.85 -34.39 3.96
CA SER A 354 -6.78 -35.00 3.00
C SER A 354 -8.15 -34.30 2.94
N ASP A 355 -8.56 -33.67 4.02
CA ASP A 355 -9.83 -32.97 4.20
C ASP A 355 -9.70 -31.44 4.09
N LEU A 356 -8.55 -30.92 3.68
CA LEU A 356 -8.31 -29.48 3.44
C LEU A 356 -7.70 -29.30 2.06
N PRO A 357 -8.47 -28.81 1.06
CA PRO A 357 -7.95 -28.56 -0.28
C PRO A 357 -6.75 -27.63 -0.26
N SER A 358 -5.67 -28.04 -0.91
CA SER A 358 -4.45 -27.26 -1.01
C SER A 358 -3.67 -27.63 -2.27
N LYS A 359 -2.71 -26.79 -2.64
CA LYS A 359 -1.74 -27.01 -3.69
C LYS A 359 -0.34 -27.10 -3.10
N ASP A 360 0.57 -27.78 -3.80
CA ASP A 360 1.96 -27.89 -3.41
C ASP A 360 2.77 -26.63 -3.79
N THR A 361 4.00 -26.54 -3.32
CA THR A 361 4.90 -25.43 -3.64
C THR A 361 5.33 -25.42 -5.12
N LYS A 362 5.23 -26.54 -5.85
CA LYS A 362 5.48 -26.58 -7.29
C LYS A 362 4.41 -25.77 -8.02
N PHE A 363 3.12 -26.04 -7.75
CA PHE A 363 2.02 -25.24 -8.24
C PHE A 363 2.19 -23.76 -7.83
N GLY A 364 2.55 -23.54 -6.55
CA GLY A 364 2.79 -22.20 -6.01
C GLY A 364 3.83 -21.42 -6.81
N ILE A 365 5.01 -22.00 -7.09
CA ILE A 365 6.08 -21.35 -7.86
C ILE A 365 5.66 -21.07 -9.32
N GLU A 366 4.90 -21.94 -9.94
CA GLU A 366 4.43 -21.77 -11.33
C GLU A 366 3.37 -20.67 -11.46
N ASN A 367 2.56 -20.45 -10.41
CA ASN A 367 1.41 -19.54 -10.44
C ASN A 367 1.55 -18.29 -9.58
N CYS A 368 2.61 -18.20 -8.76
CA CYS A 368 2.85 -17.05 -7.88
C CYS A 368 3.13 -15.76 -8.68
N TRP A 369 3.08 -14.69 -7.94
CA TRP A 369 3.50 -13.36 -8.37
C TRP A 369 4.86 -13.01 -7.70
N GLY A 370 5.65 -12.13 -8.31
CA GLY A 370 6.94 -11.70 -7.78
C GLY A 370 8.10 -12.17 -8.64
#